data_6c0f140dfb06dbe2852e6a72ba935285
#
_entry.id   6c0f140dfb06dbe2852e6a72ba935285
#
_cell.length_a   1.000
_cell.length_b   1.000
_cell.length_c   1.000
_cell.angle_alpha   90.00
_cell.angle_beta   90.00
_cell.angle_gamma   90.00
#
_symmetry.space_group_name_H-M   'P 1'
#
loop_
_entity.id
_entity.type
_entity.pdbx_description
1 polymer ?
#
loop_
_entity_poly.entity_id
_entity_poly.type
_entity_poly.pdbx_seq_one_letter_code
_entity_poly.pdbx_strand_id
1 'polypeptide(L)'
;PGKQTIPGQWQYLAFGEMKQKLWEHTHDVLKLLKDNCIDVKWVQVGNETTHGFLWPTARAEENMENYATLTETGYQAVKSVYPDAKVIVHLDGGCDQKRYDFIFDGLKKYGAHWDMIGLSVYPYWDVDAKLEKNWQGTVRDFAANIRHLYEKYGSECMVVETGAEVKKPDEGKKIMSAVINAAMNDCGGHCHGVFYWAPELEGQYPLGAFQNHRPTAIMDAFTEAAAKMKQ
;
A
#
# COMPACT_ATOMS: atom_id res chain seq x y z
N PRO A 1 -0.43 -6.97 8.18
CA PRO A 1 -1.73 -6.39 8.47
C PRO A 1 -2.23 -6.84 9.83
N GLY A 2 -2.39 -5.88 10.75
CA GLY A 2 -2.86 -6.16 12.09
C GLY A 2 -4.35 -6.50 12.14
N LYS A 3 -5.00 -6.16 13.24
CA LYS A 3 -6.45 -6.35 13.38
C LYS A 3 -7.17 -5.25 12.60
N GLN A 4 -7.86 -5.61 11.54
CA GLN A 4 -8.72 -4.72 10.73
C GLN A 4 -10.12 -4.57 11.38
N THR A 5 -10.14 -4.30 12.69
CA THR A 5 -11.35 -4.33 13.50
C THR A 5 -12.21 -3.08 13.30
N ILE A 6 -13.52 -3.24 13.47
CA ILE A 6 -14.47 -2.14 13.53
C ILE A 6 -14.13 -1.22 14.71
N PRO A 7 -14.12 0.11 14.52
CA PRO A 7 -13.99 1.06 15.63
C PRO A 7 -15.04 0.81 16.72
N GLY A 8 -14.67 0.96 17.98
CA GLY A 8 -15.57 0.66 19.10
C GLY A 8 -16.94 1.35 19.03
N GLN A 9 -16.95 2.59 18.51
CA GLN A 9 -18.18 3.37 18.33
C GLN A 9 -19.08 2.84 17.20
N TRP A 10 -18.56 1.97 16.30
CA TRP A 10 -19.29 1.43 15.14
C TRP A 10 -19.71 -0.02 15.30
N GLN A 11 -19.35 -0.66 16.41
CA GLN A 11 -19.56 -2.12 16.63
C GLN A 11 -21.01 -2.58 16.52
N TYR A 12 -21.98 -1.70 16.81
CA TYR A 12 -23.40 -2.06 16.81
C TYR A 12 -24.16 -1.46 15.63
N LEU A 13 -23.46 -0.82 14.68
CA LEU A 13 -24.09 -0.24 13.50
C LEU A 13 -24.53 -1.34 12.53
N ALA A 14 -25.69 -1.17 11.93
CA ALA A 14 -26.08 -1.94 10.77
C ALA A 14 -25.13 -1.63 9.58
N PHE A 15 -25.03 -2.53 8.61
CA PHE A 15 -24.08 -2.34 7.49
C PHE A 15 -24.30 -1.03 6.73
N GLY A 16 -25.56 -0.63 6.51
CA GLY A 16 -25.87 0.65 5.86
C GLY A 16 -25.39 1.87 6.64
N GLU A 17 -25.51 1.84 7.97
CA GLU A 17 -25.03 2.90 8.86
C GLU A 17 -23.49 2.93 8.90
N MET A 18 -22.86 1.75 8.93
CA MET A 18 -21.38 1.62 8.87
C MET A 18 -20.83 2.20 7.55
N LYS A 19 -21.48 1.91 6.43
CA LYS A 19 -21.16 2.49 5.12
C LYS A 19 -21.23 4.02 5.16
N GLN A 20 -22.33 4.57 5.73
CA GLN A 20 -22.49 6.01 5.88
C GLN A 20 -21.38 6.62 6.75
N LYS A 21 -21.03 5.98 7.86
CA LYS A 21 -19.95 6.43 8.76
C LYS A 21 -18.57 6.39 8.10
N LEU A 22 -18.30 5.40 7.28
CA LEU A 22 -17.06 5.34 6.50
C LEU A 22 -16.99 6.49 5.50
N TRP A 23 -18.10 6.76 4.80
CA TRP A 23 -18.18 7.88 3.87
C TRP A 23 -17.96 9.23 4.58
N GLU A 24 -18.69 9.48 5.67
CA GLU A 24 -18.58 10.70 6.48
C GLU A 24 -17.14 10.89 6.98
N HIS A 25 -16.54 9.86 7.60
CA HIS A 25 -15.18 9.94 8.12
C HIS A 25 -14.17 10.28 7.01
N THR A 26 -14.23 9.59 5.88
CA THR A 26 -13.31 9.81 4.76
C THR A 26 -13.50 11.22 4.18
N HIS A 27 -14.74 11.62 3.95
CA HIS A 27 -15.09 12.96 3.44
C HIS A 27 -14.59 14.06 4.39
N ASP A 28 -14.89 13.96 5.69
CA ASP A 28 -14.62 15.03 6.64
C ASP A 28 -13.12 15.23 6.87
N VAL A 29 -12.35 14.14 6.93
CA VAL A 29 -10.88 14.21 7.00
C VAL A 29 -10.32 14.91 5.76
N LEU A 30 -10.76 14.51 4.57
CA LEU A 30 -10.28 15.11 3.32
C LEU A 30 -10.74 16.55 3.17
N LYS A 31 -11.96 16.86 3.58
CA LYS A 31 -12.47 18.24 3.59
C LYS A 31 -11.62 19.12 4.52
N LEU A 32 -11.28 18.63 5.71
CA LEU A 32 -10.38 19.34 6.63
C LEU A 32 -9.02 19.65 5.98
N LEU A 33 -8.42 18.69 5.26
CA LEU A 33 -7.17 18.91 4.53
C LEU A 33 -7.35 19.99 3.44
N LYS A 34 -8.43 19.91 2.67
CA LYS A 34 -8.73 20.88 1.60
C LYS A 34 -8.97 22.29 2.14
N ASP A 35 -9.70 22.41 3.25
CA ASP A 35 -9.98 23.70 3.90
C ASP A 35 -8.68 24.34 4.45
N ASN A 36 -7.65 23.54 4.72
CA ASN A 36 -6.31 24.00 5.10
C ASN A 36 -5.32 24.08 3.92
N CYS A 37 -5.83 24.16 2.68
CA CYS A 37 -5.04 24.32 1.45
C CYS A 37 -4.01 23.21 1.21
N ILE A 38 -4.24 21.99 1.68
CA ILE A 38 -3.39 20.84 1.41
C ILE A 38 -3.84 20.21 0.08
N ASP A 39 -2.94 20.13 -0.88
CA ASP A 39 -3.18 19.53 -2.20
C ASP A 39 -2.89 18.01 -2.15
N VAL A 40 -3.95 17.21 -1.96
CA VAL A 40 -3.86 15.76 -1.87
C VAL A 40 -3.84 15.14 -3.26
N LYS A 41 -2.81 14.32 -3.56
CA LYS A 41 -2.65 13.62 -4.84
C LYS A 41 -3.06 12.16 -4.79
N TRP A 42 -2.81 11.49 -3.65
CA TRP A 42 -3.10 10.07 -3.46
C TRP A 42 -3.80 9.86 -2.13
N VAL A 43 -4.78 8.97 -2.11
CA VAL A 43 -5.51 8.58 -0.90
C VAL A 43 -5.61 7.07 -0.83
N GLN A 44 -5.12 6.49 0.25
CA GLN A 44 -5.41 5.09 0.58
C GLN A 44 -6.66 5.01 1.45
N VAL A 45 -7.66 4.27 0.98
CA VAL A 45 -8.82 3.94 1.80
C VAL A 45 -8.56 2.59 2.46
N GLY A 46 -8.14 2.63 3.71
CA GLY A 46 -7.63 1.48 4.46
C GLY A 46 -6.12 1.27 4.27
N ASN A 47 -5.54 0.40 5.10
CA ASN A 47 -4.13 0.04 5.09
C ASN A 47 -4.00 -1.48 5.05
N GLU A 48 -3.24 -2.01 4.07
CA GLU A 48 -3.02 -3.46 3.90
C GLU A 48 -4.31 -4.28 4.00
N THR A 49 -5.30 -3.93 3.18
CA THR A 49 -6.64 -4.52 3.23
C THR A 49 -6.74 -5.89 2.53
N THR A 50 -5.67 -6.66 2.54
CA THR A 50 -5.54 -7.98 1.93
C THR A 50 -6.63 -8.97 2.36
N HIS A 51 -7.09 -8.85 3.60
CA HIS A 51 -8.20 -9.63 4.15
C HIS A 51 -9.45 -8.77 4.34
N GLY A 52 -9.62 -7.69 3.57
CA GLY A 52 -10.66 -6.71 3.79
C GLY A 52 -10.38 -5.82 5.00
N PHE A 53 -11.39 -5.07 5.46
CA PHE A 53 -11.32 -4.21 6.64
C PHE A 53 -12.67 -4.16 7.36
N LEU A 54 -12.74 -3.49 8.52
CA LEU A 54 -13.92 -3.47 9.39
C LEU A 54 -14.46 -4.88 9.70
N TRP A 55 -13.55 -5.74 10.18
CA TRP A 55 -13.87 -7.12 10.51
C TRP A 55 -14.84 -7.26 11.69
N PRO A 56 -15.75 -8.28 11.64
CA PRO A 56 -15.89 -9.33 10.61
C PRO A 56 -16.71 -8.90 9.39
N THR A 57 -17.34 -7.72 9.40
CA THR A 57 -18.39 -7.31 8.45
C THR A 57 -17.91 -7.31 6.99
N ALA A 58 -16.69 -6.87 6.73
CA ALA A 58 -16.10 -6.82 5.39
C ALA A 58 -14.76 -7.58 5.32
N ARG A 59 -14.72 -8.76 5.94
CA ARG A 59 -13.61 -9.68 5.74
C ARG A 59 -13.69 -10.30 4.36
N ALA A 60 -12.66 -10.13 3.56
CA ALA A 60 -12.70 -10.42 2.12
C ALA A 60 -13.04 -11.89 1.81
N GLU A 61 -12.49 -12.84 2.57
CA GLU A 61 -12.72 -14.28 2.37
C GLU A 61 -14.15 -14.73 2.66
N GLU A 62 -14.87 -13.97 3.51
CA GLU A 62 -16.21 -14.32 3.99
C GLU A 62 -17.27 -13.42 3.36
N ASN A 63 -16.95 -12.15 3.12
CA ASN A 63 -17.89 -11.11 2.74
C ASN A 63 -17.27 -10.15 1.69
N MET A 64 -16.80 -10.69 0.56
CA MET A 64 -16.18 -9.92 -0.52
C MET A 64 -17.09 -8.80 -1.05
N GLU A 65 -18.41 -9.03 -1.12
CA GLU A 65 -19.37 -8.02 -1.56
C GLU A 65 -19.41 -6.82 -0.60
N ASN A 66 -19.40 -7.06 0.70
CA ASN A 66 -19.32 -6.01 1.71
C ASN A 66 -18.00 -5.25 1.60
N TYR A 67 -16.88 -5.97 1.43
CA TYR A 67 -15.59 -5.34 1.27
C TYR A 67 -15.55 -4.45 0.02
N ALA A 68 -16.03 -4.92 -1.11
CA ALA A 68 -16.13 -4.14 -2.34
C ALA A 68 -17.05 -2.91 -2.17
N THR A 69 -18.20 -3.09 -1.50
CA THR A 69 -19.12 -1.98 -1.22
C THR A 69 -18.49 -0.89 -0.36
N LEU A 70 -17.72 -1.26 0.66
CA LEU A 70 -17.03 -0.29 1.50
C LEU A 70 -15.86 0.37 0.77
N THR A 71 -15.12 -0.37 -0.05
CA THR A 71 -14.07 0.17 -0.92
C THR A 71 -14.65 1.23 -1.86
N GLU A 72 -15.76 0.92 -2.53
CA GLU A 72 -16.49 1.88 -3.39
C GLU A 72 -16.98 3.10 -2.60
N THR A 73 -17.48 2.89 -1.40
CA THR A 73 -17.92 3.99 -0.53
C THR A 73 -16.79 4.96 -0.22
N GLY A 74 -15.62 4.46 0.11
CA GLY A 74 -14.43 5.26 0.33
C GLY A 74 -13.97 5.96 -0.95
N TYR A 75 -13.97 5.26 -2.08
CA TYR A 75 -13.65 5.85 -3.39
C TYR A 75 -14.53 7.07 -3.68
N GLN A 76 -15.85 6.93 -3.56
CA GLN A 76 -16.80 8.03 -3.80
C GLN A 76 -16.61 9.19 -2.82
N ALA A 77 -16.31 8.91 -1.55
CA ALA A 77 -16.02 9.95 -0.57
C ALA A 77 -14.77 10.75 -0.94
N VAL A 78 -13.70 10.09 -1.39
CA VAL A 78 -12.49 10.77 -1.88
C VAL A 78 -12.81 11.66 -3.08
N LYS A 79 -13.49 11.10 -4.09
CA LYS A 79 -13.80 11.83 -5.34
C LYS A 79 -14.74 13.02 -5.10
N SER A 80 -15.58 12.99 -4.07
CA SER A 80 -16.45 14.11 -3.72
C SER A 80 -15.68 15.35 -3.22
N VAL A 81 -14.48 15.16 -2.65
CA VAL A 81 -13.65 16.26 -2.12
C VAL A 81 -12.50 16.60 -3.07
N TYR A 82 -11.78 15.57 -3.56
CA TYR A 82 -10.64 15.68 -4.47
C TYR A 82 -10.88 14.84 -5.73
N PRO A 83 -11.59 15.36 -6.73
CA PRO A 83 -11.93 14.59 -7.94
C PRO A 83 -10.72 14.03 -8.69
N ASP A 84 -9.61 14.77 -8.66
CA ASP A 84 -8.38 14.44 -9.37
C ASP A 84 -7.42 13.57 -8.57
N ALA A 85 -7.62 13.41 -7.25
CA ALA A 85 -6.78 12.55 -6.43
C ALA A 85 -6.96 11.09 -6.84
N LYS A 86 -5.87 10.34 -6.85
CA LYS A 86 -5.88 8.90 -7.14
C LYS A 86 -6.19 8.12 -5.89
N VAL A 87 -7.20 7.26 -5.97
CA VAL A 87 -7.57 6.36 -4.87
C VAL A 87 -6.81 5.05 -5.01
N ILE A 88 -6.09 4.69 -3.95
CA ILE A 88 -5.24 3.51 -3.90
C ILE A 88 -5.92 2.44 -3.04
N VAL A 89 -6.04 1.24 -3.58
CA VAL A 89 -6.29 0.03 -2.78
C VAL A 89 -4.94 -0.60 -2.45
N HIS A 90 -4.62 -0.70 -1.16
CA HIS A 90 -3.33 -1.11 -0.65
C HIS A 90 -3.38 -2.52 -0.05
N LEU A 91 -2.51 -3.39 -0.53
CA LEU A 91 -2.36 -4.77 -0.04
C LEU A 91 -0.92 -5.04 0.41
N ASP A 92 -0.77 -6.00 1.35
CA ASP A 92 0.53 -6.55 1.73
C ASP A 92 1.01 -7.64 0.75
N GLY A 93 2.26 -8.13 0.98
CA GLY A 93 2.82 -9.24 0.21
C GLY A 93 2.90 -8.94 -1.28
N GLY A 94 3.55 -7.83 -1.68
CA GLY A 94 3.61 -7.35 -3.05
C GLY A 94 4.15 -8.38 -4.07
N CYS A 95 4.87 -9.43 -3.64
CA CYS A 95 5.35 -10.52 -4.47
C CYS A 95 4.32 -11.65 -4.70
N ASP A 96 3.19 -11.67 -3.96
CA ASP A 96 2.18 -12.73 -4.06
C ASP A 96 1.06 -12.36 -5.06
N GLN A 97 1.30 -12.60 -6.34
CA GLN A 97 0.33 -12.34 -7.42
C GLN A 97 -1.06 -12.93 -7.16
N LYS A 98 -1.15 -14.15 -6.58
CA LYS A 98 -2.45 -14.80 -6.35
C LYS A 98 -3.30 -14.06 -5.33
N ARG A 99 -2.67 -13.49 -4.33
CA ARG A 99 -3.31 -12.64 -3.32
C ARG A 99 -3.94 -11.43 -3.95
N TYR A 100 -3.21 -10.75 -4.85
CA TYR A 100 -3.70 -9.60 -5.59
C TYR A 100 -4.84 -9.98 -6.53
N ASP A 101 -4.70 -11.08 -7.26
CA ASP A 101 -5.77 -11.58 -8.14
C ASP A 101 -7.06 -11.85 -7.36
N PHE A 102 -6.98 -12.52 -6.21
CA PHE A 102 -8.16 -12.81 -5.39
C PHE A 102 -8.92 -11.53 -4.99
N ILE A 103 -8.19 -10.50 -4.54
CA ILE A 103 -8.80 -9.25 -4.10
C ILE A 103 -9.34 -8.45 -5.28
N PHE A 104 -8.54 -8.20 -6.32
CA PHE A 104 -8.96 -7.32 -7.41
C PHE A 104 -10.00 -7.96 -8.34
N ASP A 105 -10.00 -9.27 -8.53
CA ASP A 105 -11.09 -9.98 -9.18
C ASP A 105 -12.40 -9.86 -8.38
N GLY A 106 -12.30 -9.95 -7.05
CA GLY A 106 -13.44 -9.76 -6.16
C GLY A 106 -13.99 -8.34 -6.20
N LEU A 107 -13.14 -7.33 -6.07
CA LEU A 107 -13.52 -5.92 -6.16
C LEU A 107 -14.19 -5.60 -7.50
N LYS A 108 -13.59 -6.04 -8.60
CA LYS A 108 -14.13 -5.87 -9.96
C LYS A 108 -15.48 -6.55 -10.14
N LYS A 109 -15.61 -7.78 -9.63
CA LYS A 109 -16.87 -8.55 -9.70
C LYS A 109 -18.03 -7.82 -9.04
N TYR A 110 -17.79 -7.12 -7.92
CA TYR A 110 -18.82 -6.40 -7.18
C TYR A 110 -18.84 -4.89 -7.47
N GLY A 111 -18.15 -4.44 -8.51
CA GLY A 111 -18.26 -3.09 -9.07
C GLY A 111 -17.59 -2.00 -8.25
N ALA A 112 -16.57 -2.34 -7.44
CA ALA A 112 -15.75 -1.34 -6.77
C ALA A 112 -14.74 -0.70 -7.73
N HIS A 113 -14.44 0.58 -7.52
CA HIS A 113 -13.47 1.34 -8.27
C HIS A 113 -12.20 1.61 -7.47
N TRP A 114 -11.10 1.74 -8.19
CA TRP A 114 -9.80 2.22 -7.71
C TRP A 114 -9.03 2.87 -8.88
N ASP A 115 -8.11 3.77 -8.59
CA ASP A 115 -7.28 4.41 -9.60
C ASP A 115 -5.87 3.82 -9.67
N MET A 116 -5.37 3.28 -8.54
CA MET A 116 -4.03 2.70 -8.43
C MET A 116 -4.03 1.53 -7.44
N ILE A 117 -3.04 0.67 -7.59
CA ILE A 117 -2.77 -0.44 -6.68
C ILE A 117 -1.53 -0.12 -5.84
N GLY A 118 -1.69 -0.16 -4.52
CA GLY A 118 -0.59 0.01 -3.56
C GLY A 118 -0.06 -1.35 -3.10
N LEU A 119 1.26 -1.48 -3.08
CA LEU A 119 1.94 -2.69 -2.62
C LEU A 119 2.81 -2.40 -1.41
N SER A 120 2.69 -3.18 -0.33
CA SER A 120 3.78 -3.34 0.63
C SER A 120 4.78 -4.34 0.09
N VAL A 121 6.04 -3.93 -0.02
CA VAL A 121 7.14 -4.76 -0.49
C VAL A 121 8.21 -4.80 0.58
N TYR A 122 8.18 -5.83 1.41
CA TYR A 122 9.10 -6.00 2.52
C TYR A 122 9.93 -7.29 2.37
N PRO A 123 11.08 -7.26 1.71
CA PRO A 123 11.90 -8.45 1.52
C PRO A 123 12.25 -9.19 2.82
N TYR A 124 12.34 -8.47 3.93
CA TYR A 124 12.56 -9.05 5.25
C TYR A 124 11.39 -9.95 5.67
N TRP A 125 10.15 -9.43 5.62
CA TRP A 125 8.95 -10.17 6.03
C TRP A 125 8.57 -11.27 5.05
N ASP A 126 8.80 -11.06 3.75
CA ASP A 126 8.48 -12.06 2.72
C ASP A 126 9.35 -13.33 2.88
N VAL A 127 10.61 -13.15 3.26
CA VAL A 127 11.52 -14.28 3.55
C VAL A 127 11.16 -14.94 4.89
N ASP A 128 10.85 -14.16 5.93
CA ASP A 128 10.45 -14.68 7.25
C ASP A 128 9.14 -15.47 7.16
N ALA A 129 8.15 -14.97 6.41
CA ALA A 129 6.88 -15.64 6.13
C ALA A 129 7.00 -16.78 5.10
N LYS A 130 8.18 -17.05 4.56
CA LYS A 130 8.44 -18.07 3.52
C LYS A 130 7.63 -17.86 2.22
N LEU A 131 7.23 -16.66 1.92
CA LEU A 131 6.68 -16.27 0.62
C LEU A 131 7.78 -16.31 -0.43
N GLU A 132 9.01 -15.93 -0.03
CA GLU A 132 10.20 -15.99 -0.86
C GLU A 132 11.38 -16.66 -0.17
N LYS A 133 12.31 -17.22 -0.97
CA LYS A 133 13.53 -17.85 -0.46
C LYS A 133 14.58 -16.83 -0.01
N ASN A 134 14.59 -15.67 -0.62
CA ASN A 134 15.53 -14.60 -0.36
C ASN A 134 14.96 -13.28 -0.90
N TRP A 135 15.57 -12.16 -0.51
CA TRP A 135 15.13 -10.84 -0.92
C TRP A 135 15.15 -10.60 -2.44
N GLN A 136 16.02 -11.28 -3.19
CA GLN A 136 16.06 -11.20 -4.65
C GLN A 136 14.78 -11.78 -5.28
N GLY A 137 14.23 -12.84 -4.68
CA GLY A 137 12.94 -13.39 -5.06
C GLY A 137 11.82 -12.34 -4.91
N THR A 138 11.72 -11.71 -3.75
CA THR A 138 10.75 -10.63 -3.52
C THR A 138 10.88 -9.53 -4.58
N VAL A 139 12.11 -9.07 -4.86
CA VAL A 139 12.33 -7.99 -5.84
C VAL A 139 11.90 -8.40 -7.24
N ARG A 140 12.24 -9.60 -7.69
CA ARG A 140 11.83 -10.13 -9.00
C ARG A 140 10.31 -10.24 -9.11
N ASP A 141 9.68 -10.78 -8.07
CA ASP A 141 8.29 -11.21 -8.15
C ASP A 141 7.32 -10.06 -7.91
N PHE A 142 7.66 -9.02 -7.10
CA PHE A 142 6.83 -7.81 -7.06
C PHE A 142 6.84 -7.05 -8.39
N ALA A 143 7.99 -6.99 -9.07
CA ALA A 143 8.06 -6.34 -10.38
C ALA A 143 7.26 -7.11 -11.45
N ALA A 144 7.29 -8.44 -11.41
CA ALA A 144 6.44 -9.27 -12.25
C ALA A 144 4.96 -9.10 -11.93
N ASN A 145 4.61 -9.00 -10.64
CA ASN A 145 3.24 -8.77 -10.19
C ASN A 145 2.72 -7.40 -10.69
N ILE A 146 3.50 -6.34 -10.60
CA ILE A 146 3.09 -5.02 -11.14
C ILE A 146 2.77 -5.08 -12.64
N ARG A 147 3.61 -5.73 -13.44
CA ARG A 147 3.31 -5.92 -14.88
C ARG A 147 2.01 -6.70 -15.09
N HIS A 148 1.82 -7.79 -14.35
CA HIS A 148 0.59 -8.58 -14.39
C HIS A 148 -0.65 -7.77 -14.02
N LEU A 149 -0.58 -6.96 -12.96
CA LEU A 149 -1.68 -6.12 -12.51
C LEU A 149 -2.07 -5.07 -13.56
N TYR A 150 -1.08 -4.48 -14.22
CA TYR A 150 -1.35 -3.58 -15.33
C TYR A 150 -1.97 -4.31 -16.52
N GLU A 151 -1.43 -5.45 -16.94
CA GLU A 151 -1.97 -6.26 -18.05
C GLU A 151 -3.41 -6.70 -17.78
N LYS A 152 -3.72 -7.10 -16.55
CA LYS A 152 -5.04 -7.68 -16.20
C LYS A 152 -6.10 -6.62 -15.88
N TYR A 153 -5.72 -5.53 -15.20
CA TYR A 153 -6.66 -4.53 -14.68
C TYR A 153 -6.49 -3.14 -15.31
N GLY A 154 -5.42 -2.90 -16.06
CA GLY A 154 -5.07 -1.56 -16.56
C GLY A 154 -4.68 -0.57 -15.47
N SER A 155 -4.29 -1.08 -14.29
CA SER A 155 -4.03 -0.25 -13.12
C SER A 155 -2.55 0.06 -12.94
N GLU A 156 -2.21 1.32 -12.82
CA GLU A 156 -0.89 1.76 -12.36
C GLU A 156 -0.68 1.38 -10.90
N CYS A 157 0.58 1.19 -10.52
CA CYS A 157 0.96 0.70 -9.21
C CYS A 157 1.91 1.66 -8.48
N MET A 158 2.04 1.46 -7.17
CA MET A 158 3.00 2.16 -6.33
C MET A 158 3.45 1.25 -5.20
N VAL A 159 4.75 1.19 -4.92
CA VAL A 159 5.24 0.61 -3.68
C VAL A 159 5.02 1.63 -2.57
N VAL A 160 3.92 1.48 -1.83
CA VAL A 160 3.47 2.43 -0.82
C VAL A 160 4.09 2.20 0.55
N GLU A 161 4.65 0.99 0.76
CA GLU A 161 5.44 0.67 1.93
C GLU A 161 6.62 -0.24 1.58
N THR A 162 7.79 0.06 2.12
CA THR A 162 8.97 -0.80 2.12
C THR A 162 9.85 -0.50 3.31
N GLY A 163 10.81 -1.36 3.57
CA GLY A 163 11.81 -1.17 4.61
C GLY A 163 12.88 -2.26 4.58
N ALA A 164 14.01 -1.98 5.23
CA ALA A 164 15.13 -2.91 5.34
C ALA A 164 15.67 -2.94 6.77
N GLU A 165 16.37 -4.02 7.14
CA GLU A 165 16.87 -4.24 8.48
C GLU A 165 17.91 -3.18 8.88
N VAL A 166 17.55 -2.30 9.82
CA VAL A 166 18.38 -1.17 10.26
C VAL A 166 19.70 -1.60 10.90
N LYS A 167 19.73 -2.81 11.47
CA LYS A 167 20.97 -3.38 12.07
C LYS A 167 22.01 -3.82 11.04
N LYS A 168 21.63 -3.92 9.76
CA LYS A 168 22.49 -4.29 8.64
C LYS A 168 22.41 -3.21 7.53
N PRO A 169 22.88 -2.00 7.79
CA PRO A 169 22.61 -0.87 6.90
C PRO A 169 23.20 -1.03 5.50
N ASP A 170 24.35 -1.68 5.34
CA ASP A 170 24.96 -1.92 4.01
C ASP A 170 24.18 -2.94 3.19
N GLU A 171 23.66 -4.00 3.82
CA GLU A 171 22.76 -4.95 3.18
C GLU A 171 21.42 -4.27 2.89
N GLY A 172 20.89 -3.51 3.83
CA GLY A 172 19.66 -2.72 3.66
C GLY A 172 19.74 -1.75 2.49
N LYS A 173 20.88 -1.07 2.31
CA LYS A 173 21.14 -0.23 1.14
C LYS A 173 21.06 -1.03 -0.17
N LYS A 174 21.69 -2.22 -0.22
CA LYS A 174 21.64 -3.09 -1.41
C LYS A 174 20.20 -3.51 -1.74
N ILE A 175 19.43 -3.89 -0.73
CA ILE A 175 18.02 -4.27 -0.87
C ILE A 175 17.20 -3.09 -1.39
N MET A 176 17.30 -1.92 -0.76
CA MET A 176 16.55 -0.73 -1.18
C MET A 176 16.94 -0.27 -2.59
N SER A 177 18.24 -0.30 -2.90
CA SER A 177 18.70 0.00 -4.27
C SER A 177 18.09 -0.96 -5.31
N ALA A 178 17.95 -2.24 -4.97
CA ALA A 178 17.34 -3.22 -5.85
C ALA A 178 15.82 -2.99 -5.99
N VAL A 179 15.11 -2.72 -4.88
CA VAL A 179 13.67 -2.39 -4.91
C VAL A 179 13.40 -1.16 -5.77
N ILE A 180 14.16 -0.07 -5.56
CA ILE A 180 13.99 1.18 -6.31
C ILE A 180 14.32 0.95 -7.79
N ASN A 181 15.42 0.24 -8.08
CA ASN A 181 15.79 -0.05 -9.47
C ASN A 181 14.72 -0.89 -10.18
N ALA A 182 14.19 -1.92 -9.53
CA ALA A 182 13.13 -2.74 -10.10
C ALA A 182 11.83 -1.93 -10.33
N ALA A 183 11.46 -1.07 -9.38
CA ALA A 183 10.33 -0.16 -9.54
C ALA A 183 10.49 0.77 -10.75
N MET A 184 11.70 1.27 -10.98
CA MET A 184 12.00 2.19 -12.10
C MET A 184 12.11 1.47 -13.45
N ASN A 185 12.67 0.26 -13.50
CA ASN A 185 13.12 -0.35 -14.77
C ASN A 185 12.44 -1.67 -15.11
N ASP A 186 11.99 -2.44 -14.09
CA ASP A 186 11.54 -3.82 -14.30
C ASP A 186 10.01 -3.97 -14.22
N CYS A 187 9.29 -2.90 -13.88
CA CYS A 187 7.82 -2.86 -13.76
C CYS A 187 7.12 -2.45 -15.07
N GLY A 188 7.81 -2.39 -16.21
CA GLY A 188 7.23 -1.98 -17.49
C GLY A 188 6.79 -0.51 -17.56
N GLY A 189 7.27 0.34 -16.66
CA GLY A 189 6.87 1.75 -16.57
C GLY A 189 5.63 1.99 -15.69
N HIS A 190 5.07 0.95 -15.07
CA HIS A 190 3.80 1.01 -14.35
C HIS A 190 3.93 1.15 -12.82
N CYS A 191 5.12 1.48 -12.32
CA CYS A 191 5.36 1.80 -10.92
C CYS A 191 5.66 3.28 -10.73
N HIS A 192 4.79 4.01 -10.02
CA HIS A 192 4.89 5.46 -9.86
C HIS A 192 5.86 5.92 -8.77
N GLY A 193 6.37 5.01 -7.96
CA GLY A 193 7.33 5.36 -6.90
C GLY A 193 7.44 4.34 -5.79
N VAL A 194 8.34 4.64 -4.86
CA VAL A 194 8.62 3.82 -3.68
C VAL A 194 8.62 4.72 -2.45
N PHE A 195 7.79 4.37 -1.47
CA PHE A 195 7.77 5.01 -0.16
C PHE A 195 8.38 4.10 0.89
N TYR A 196 9.34 4.63 1.65
CA TYR A 196 9.88 3.96 2.82
C TYR A 196 8.93 4.20 4.01
N TRP A 197 8.53 3.15 4.71
CA TRP A 197 7.64 3.29 5.86
C TRP A 197 8.42 3.65 7.12
N ALA A 198 8.07 4.77 7.75
CA ALA A 198 8.62 5.24 9.02
C ALA A 198 10.17 5.08 9.12
N PRO A 199 10.94 5.64 8.18
CA PRO A 199 12.40 5.48 8.16
C PRO A 199 13.07 5.98 9.45
N GLU A 200 12.51 7.00 10.08
CA GLU A 200 13.00 7.63 11.30
C GLU A 200 12.71 6.85 12.59
N LEU A 201 11.91 5.79 12.51
CA LEU A 201 11.51 5.02 13.68
C LEU A 201 12.66 4.16 14.19
N GLU A 202 13.11 4.47 15.41
CA GLU A 202 14.21 3.78 16.09
C GLU A 202 13.68 2.85 17.21
N GLY A 203 14.57 1.99 17.72
CA GLY A 203 14.28 1.16 18.89
C GLY A 203 13.70 -0.21 18.55
N GLN A 204 12.41 -0.43 18.80
CA GLN A 204 11.81 -1.76 18.69
C GLN A 204 11.44 -2.15 17.25
N TYR A 205 11.32 -1.19 16.35
CA TYR A 205 11.00 -1.47 14.94
C TYR A 205 12.26 -1.84 14.16
N PRO A 206 12.33 -3.04 13.57
CA PRO A 206 13.58 -3.53 12.98
C PRO A 206 13.89 -2.94 11.60
N LEU A 207 12.89 -2.37 10.90
CA LEU A 207 13.00 -1.94 9.51
C LEU A 207 13.02 -0.42 9.34
N GLY A 208 13.47 0.32 10.34
CA GLY A 208 13.80 1.74 10.22
C GLY A 208 15.05 1.97 9.35
N ALA A 209 15.41 3.22 9.14
CA ALA A 209 16.60 3.60 8.40
C ALA A 209 17.48 4.61 9.13
N PHE A 210 17.18 4.88 10.39
CA PHE A 210 17.92 5.81 11.25
C PHE A 210 18.52 5.09 12.45
N GLN A 211 19.68 5.55 12.89
CA GLN A 211 20.33 5.16 14.13
C GLN A 211 20.95 6.39 14.79
N ASN A 212 20.75 6.54 16.10
CA ASN A 212 21.21 7.71 16.85
C ASN A 212 20.76 9.03 16.20
N HIS A 213 19.50 9.12 15.78
CA HIS A 213 18.87 10.26 15.11
C HIS A 213 19.55 10.69 13.80
N ARG A 214 20.25 9.79 13.12
CA ARG A 214 20.91 10.04 11.84
C ARG A 214 20.54 8.98 10.82
N PRO A 215 20.39 9.35 9.55
CA PRO A 215 20.15 8.38 8.51
C PRO A 215 21.36 7.42 8.40
N THR A 216 21.07 6.15 8.16
CA THR A 216 22.08 5.14 7.85
C THR A 216 22.30 5.05 6.34
N ALA A 217 23.23 4.20 5.91
CA ALA A 217 23.50 3.95 4.49
C ALA A 217 22.26 3.50 3.69
N ILE A 218 21.22 2.99 4.37
CA ILE A 218 19.95 2.59 3.71
C ILE A 218 19.37 3.77 2.92
N MET A 219 19.39 4.98 3.49
CA MET A 219 18.83 6.19 2.86
C MET A 219 19.62 6.67 1.65
N ASP A 220 20.90 6.29 1.52
CA ASP A 220 21.71 6.60 0.35
C ASP A 220 21.12 6.01 -0.93
N ALA A 221 20.41 4.87 -0.84
CA ALA A 221 19.75 4.25 -1.98
C ALA A 221 18.78 5.21 -2.69
N PHE A 222 18.02 5.99 -1.93
CA PHE A 222 17.09 7.00 -2.48
C PHE A 222 17.84 8.19 -3.09
N THR A 223 18.88 8.67 -2.42
CA THR A 223 19.72 9.78 -2.92
C THR A 223 20.40 9.43 -4.23
N GLU A 224 20.98 8.21 -4.30
CA GLU A 224 21.64 7.72 -5.53
C GLU A 224 20.65 7.49 -6.68
N ALA A 225 19.46 6.97 -6.39
CA ALA A 225 18.40 6.82 -7.40
C ALA A 225 17.94 8.19 -7.94
N ALA A 226 17.67 9.15 -7.05
CA ALA A 226 17.29 10.49 -7.45
C ALA A 226 18.36 11.22 -8.30
N ALA A 227 19.66 10.96 -8.05
CA ALA A 227 20.74 11.49 -8.86
C ALA A 227 20.76 10.94 -10.29
N LYS A 228 20.41 9.64 -10.45
CA LYS A 228 20.31 8.99 -11.78
C LYS A 228 19.12 9.49 -12.60
N MET A 229 18.02 9.86 -11.96
CA MET A 229 16.83 10.40 -12.65
C MET A 229 17.02 11.79 -13.23
N LYS A 230 18.07 12.52 -12.81
CA LYS A 230 18.39 13.88 -13.28
C LYS A 230 19.37 13.91 -14.46
N GLN A 231 19.90 12.75 -14.84
CA GLN A 231 20.80 12.58 -16.00
C GLN A 231 20.03 12.17 -17.23
#